data_dbe8aaa7b5ab7899c36b9dde467a3beb
#
_entry.id   dbe8aaa7b5ab7899c36b9dde467a3beb
#
_cell.length_a   1.000
_cell.length_b   1.000
_cell.length_c   1.000
_cell.angle_alpha   90.00
_cell.angle_beta   90.00
_cell.angle_gamma   90.00
#
_symmetry.space_group_name_H-M   'P 1'
#
loop_
_entity.id
_entity.type
_entity.pdbx_description
1 polymer ?
#
loop_
_entity_poly.entity_id
_entity_poly.type
_entity_poly.pdbx_seq_one_letter_code
_entity_poly.pdbx_strand_id
1 'polypeptide(L)'
;MKKIELKTSCKQMLADVFTPVGMYLRLRDRFRDTILLESTDFHAAESSYSFIGINAIAGMEISSAESIEFKLPGQKPEKVEIRNIDNVPAMLWEFMNKFEVSKASPNGGGLSTGFSEEGAGKFAQGLFGYTTYDAVQFFDTIKLTTHHLPTGQAGSPLKAHSSPLTASIPLMRYRLYQYVIAINHFKDELFICENKVAGVESELEVLESLIRSKDIPAYPFQAKGKESSNMTDQEYKEMVKKGIASSHRGDVFQIVLSRRFEQKFQGDEFNVYRALRNINPSPYLFFFDYGDYKLMGSSPEAQ
;
A
#
# COMPACT_ATOMS: atom_id res chain seq x y z
N MET A 1 13.79 0.21 -27.08
CA MET A 1 14.41 0.49 -25.76
C MET A 1 14.93 -0.83 -25.18
N LYS A 2 16.12 -0.85 -24.55
CA LYS A 2 16.64 -2.05 -23.89
C LYS A 2 15.77 -2.30 -22.63
N LYS A 3 15.17 -3.48 -22.53
CA LYS A 3 14.36 -3.85 -21.38
C LYS A 3 15.25 -4.10 -20.17
N ILE A 4 14.70 -3.86 -18.99
CA ILE A 4 15.33 -4.14 -17.69
C ILE A 4 14.99 -5.58 -17.33
N GLU A 5 15.98 -6.45 -17.30
CA GLU A 5 15.79 -7.85 -16.91
C GLU A 5 15.52 -7.92 -15.40
N LEU A 6 14.40 -8.53 -15.01
CA LEU A 6 14.01 -8.81 -13.64
C LEU A 6 14.07 -10.30 -13.38
N LYS A 7 15.07 -10.73 -12.63
CA LYS A 7 15.24 -12.14 -12.20
C LYS A 7 14.81 -12.29 -10.76
N THR A 8 13.85 -13.16 -10.50
CA THR A 8 13.38 -13.43 -9.13
C THR A 8 13.87 -14.77 -8.66
N SER A 9 14.49 -14.78 -7.48
CA SER A 9 14.82 -16.01 -6.74
C SER A 9 14.11 -16.01 -5.40
N CYS A 10 13.53 -17.15 -5.00
CA CYS A 10 12.84 -17.29 -3.72
C CYS A 10 13.53 -18.35 -2.88
N LYS A 11 13.60 -18.11 -1.57
CA LYS A 11 14.08 -19.04 -0.55
C LYS A 11 12.94 -19.35 0.39
N GLN A 12 12.63 -20.63 0.56
CA GLN A 12 11.60 -21.10 1.49
C GLN A 12 12.19 -21.37 2.87
N MET A 13 11.42 -21.04 3.90
CA MET A 13 11.72 -21.29 5.32
C MET A 13 10.45 -21.70 6.05
N LEU A 14 10.58 -22.32 7.23
CA LEU A 14 9.47 -22.54 8.14
C LEU A 14 9.07 -21.23 8.83
N ALA A 15 7.77 -20.96 8.93
CA ALA A 15 7.22 -19.71 9.48
C ALA A 15 6.70 -19.85 10.92
N ASP A 16 6.76 -21.03 11.53
CA ASP A 16 6.13 -21.38 12.81
C ASP A 16 6.49 -20.46 13.99
N VAL A 17 7.66 -19.81 13.95
CA VAL A 17 8.15 -18.87 14.99
C VAL A 17 8.07 -17.40 14.57
N PHE A 18 7.49 -17.09 13.41
CA PHE A 18 7.45 -15.76 12.85
C PHE A 18 6.02 -15.24 12.72
N THR A 19 5.82 -13.97 13.09
CA THR A 19 4.57 -13.26 12.82
C THR A 19 4.84 -12.11 11.84
N PRO A 20 3.90 -11.77 10.93
CA PRO A 20 4.08 -10.66 10.00
C PRO A 20 4.46 -9.35 10.69
N VAL A 21 3.72 -8.98 11.75
CA VAL A 21 4.01 -7.80 12.57
C VAL A 21 5.40 -7.86 13.21
N GLY A 22 5.77 -9.01 13.79
CA GLY A 22 7.08 -9.17 14.44
C GLY A 22 8.24 -9.05 13.44
N MET A 23 8.09 -9.59 12.24
CA MET A 23 9.09 -9.43 11.17
C MET A 23 9.14 -7.98 10.66
N TYR A 24 7.98 -7.37 10.40
CA TYR A 24 7.92 -5.99 9.96
C TYR A 24 8.63 -5.04 10.95
N LEU A 25 8.40 -5.20 12.26
CA LEU A 25 9.07 -4.41 13.30
C LEU A 25 10.60 -4.53 13.27
N ARG A 26 11.14 -5.70 12.92
CA ARG A 26 12.60 -5.91 12.83
C ARG A 26 13.22 -5.26 11.59
N LEU A 27 12.41 -5.05 10.53
CA LEU A 27 12.88 -4.64 9.21
C LEU A 27 12.69 -3.15 8.94
N ARG A 28 11.61 -2.56 9.43
CA ARG A 28 11.17 -1.21 9.07
C ARG A 28 12.17 -0.09 9.41
N ASP A 29 12.96 -0.25 10.46
CA ASP A 29 13.94 0.78 10.87
C ASP A 29 15.18 0.79 9.96
N ARG A 30 15.47 -0.34 9.31
CA ARG A 30 16.57 -0.48 8.36
C ARG A 30 16.19 -0.04 6.95
N PHE A 31 14.94 -0.29 6.56
CA PHE A 31 14.46 -0.05 5.21
C PHE A 31 13.40 1.05 5.19
N ARG A 32 13.39 1.83 4.10
CA ARG A 32 12.36 2.83 3.84
C ARG A 32 11.46 2.39 2.69
N ASP A 33 10.33 3.08 2.51
CA ASP A 33 9.35 2.71 1.47
C ASP A 33 8.94 1.24 1.64
N THR A 34 8.39 0.88 2.80
CA THR A 34 8.04 -0.49 3.16
C THR A 34 6.53 -0.69 3.19
N ILE A 35 6.10 -1.93 2.97
CA ILE A 35 4.69 -2.30 3.11
C ILE A 35 4.53 -3.54 3.97
N LEU A 36 3.39 -3.61 4.65
CA LEU A 36 2.85 -4.81 5.27
C LEU A 36 1.41 -4.99 4.81
N LEU A 37 1.11 -6.12 4.19
CA LEU A 37 -0.22 -6.54 3.78
C LEU A 37 -0.55 -7.83 4.54
N GLU A 38 -1.69 -7.86 5.24
CA GLU A 38 -2.10 -9.05 5.99
C GLU A 38 -3.50 -9.50 5.57
N SER A 39 -3.71 -10.80 5.49
CA SER A 39 -5.04 -11.40 5.42
C SER A 39 -5.35 -12.09 6.75
N THR A 40 -6.56 -11.80 7.28
CA THR A 40 -7.09 -12.48 8.45
C THR A 40 -8.31 -13.32 8.10
N ASP A 41 -8.47 -13.66 6.82
CA ASP A 41 -9.60 -14.48 6.38
C ASP A 41 -9.40 -15.93 6.79
N PHE A 42 -10.09 -16.32 7.87
CA PHE A 42 -10.10 -17.69 8.38
C PHE A 42 -10.92 -18.66 7.50
N HIS A 43 -11.69 -18.16 6.53
CA HIS A 43 -12.49 -18.99 5.62
C HIS A 43 -11.72 -19.37 4.35
N ALA A 44 -10.72 -18.61 3.94
CA ALA A 44 -9.88 -18.89 2.78
C ALA A 44 -8.60 -19.65 3.18
N ALA A 45 -8.73 -20.74 3.93
CA ALA A 45 -7.65 -21.45 4.63
C ALA A 45 -6.36 -21.63 3.79
N GLU A 46 -6.48 -22.09 2.54
CA GLU A 46 -5.32 -22.38 1.70
C GLU A 46 -4.67 -21.13 1.05
N SER A 47 -5.39 -20.01 1.01
CA SER A 47 -4.97 -18.78 0.31
C SER A 47 -4.74 -17.59 1.25
N SER A 48 -4.58 -17.84 2.54
CA SER A 48 -4.31 -16.78 3.52
C SER A 48 -2.83 -16.45 3.58
N TYR A 49 -2.47 -15.30 2.99
CA TYR A 49 -1.08 -14.82 2.93
C TYR A 49 -0.93 -13.45 3.55
N SER A 50 0.25 -13.22 4.16
CA SER A 50 0.73 -11.87 4.44
C SER A 50 1.98 -11.58 3.63
N PHE A 51 2.14 -10.30 3.23
CA PHE A 51 3.27 -9.84 2.44
C PHE A 51 3.98 -8.67 3.11
N ILE A 52 5.32 -8.69 3.06
CA ILE A 52 6.16 -7.56 3.46
C ILE A 52 7.02 -7.19 2.27
N GLY A 53 6.89 -5.95 1.77
CA GLY A 53 7.73 -5.42 0.70
C GLY A 53 8.79 -4.48 1.26
N ILE A 54 10.04 -4.63 0.83
CA ILE A 54 11.19 -3.91 1.36
C ILE A 54 12.12 -3.50 0.23
N ASN A 55 12.73 -2.32 0.37
CA ASN A 55 13.67 -1.73 -0.56
C ASN A 55 13.07 -1.53 -1.95
N ALA A 56 12.36 -0.42 -2.14
CA ALA A 56 11.72 -0.04 -3.40
C ALA A 56 12.79 0.32 -4.45
N ILE A 57 12.96 -0.54 -5.47
CA ILE A 57 13.96 -0.38 -6.55
C ILE A 57 13.41 0.34 -7.78
N ALA A 58 12.11 0.33 -7.97
CA ALA A 58 11.43 1.06 -9.05
C ALA A 58 10.04 1.48 -8.59
N GLY A 59 9.41 2.37 -9.33
CA GLY A 59 8.04 2.77 -9.02
C GLY A 59 7.54 3.90 -9.90
N MET A 60 6.28 4.26 -9.67
CA MET A 60 5.62 5.39 -10.29
C MET A 60 4.76 6.12 -9.28
N GLU A 61 4.61 7.43 -9.52
CA GLU A 61 3.86 8.31 -8.63
C GLU A 61 3.15 9.40 -9.44
N ILE A 62 1.88 9.61 -9.15
CA ILE A 62 1.08 10.71 -9.70
C ILE A 62 0.64 11.58 -8.53
N SER A 63 1.32 12.70 -8.34
CA SER A 63 0.99 13.66 -7.27
C SER A 63 -0.09 14.65 -7.67
N SER A 64 -0.26 14.89 -8.98
CA SER A 64 -1.32 15.75 -9.53
C SER A 64 -1.70 15.27 -10.94
N ALA A 65 -2.81 15.79 -11.47
CA ALA A 65 -3.23 15.49 -12.85
C ALA A 65 -2.27 16.04 -13.94
N GLU A 66 -1.23 16.78 -13.54
CA GLU A 66 -0.30 17.45 -14.46
C GLU A 66 0.97 16.65 -14.73
N SER A 67 1.36 15.75 -13.83
CA SER A 67 2.64 15.05 -13.94
C SER A 67 2.66 13.69 -13.28
N ILE A 68 3.41 12.78 -13.91
CA ILE A 68 3.77 11.47 -13.37
C ILE A 68 5.28 11.40 -13.19
N GLU A 69 5.72 10.82 -12.08
CA GLU A 69 7.12 10.54 -11.82
C GLU A 69 7.37 9.04 -11.93
N PHE A 70 8.42 8.69 -12.67
CA PHE A 70 8.90 7.32 -12.82
C PHE A 70 10.29 7.18 -12.18
N LYS A 71 10.47 6.14 -11.39
CA LYS A 71 11.76 5.72 -10.86
C LYS A 71 12.14 4.38 -11.45
N LEU A 72 13.30 4.28 -12.07
CA LEU A 72 13.89 3.03 -12.56
C LEU A 72 15.09 2.63 -11.70
N PRO A 73 15.45 1.33 -11.63
CA PRO A 73 16.57 0.86 -10.82
C PRO A 73 17.87 1.58 -11.18
N GLY A 74 18.59 2.06 -10.15
CA GLY A 74 19.85 2.78 -10.31
C GLY A 74 19.77 4.14 -10.98
N GLN A 75 18.58 4.65 -11.28
CA GLN A 75 18.37 5.94 -11.94
C GLN A 75 17.71 6.95 -11.00
N LYS A 76 17.94 8.24 -11.29
CA LYS A 76 17.18 9.32 -10.64
C LYS A 76 15.73 9.29 -11.13
N PRO A 77 14.76 9.65 -10.27
CA PRO A 77 13.37 9.79 -10.70
C PRO A 77 13.24 10.77 -11.87
N GLU A 78 12.43 10.39 -12.86
CA GLU A 78 12.12 11.19 -14.04
C GLU A 78 10.68 11.67 -13.96
N LYS A 79 10.48 12.99 -14.03
CA LYS A 79 9.14 13.60 -14.03
C LYS A 79 8.71 13.87 -15.46
N VAL A 80 7.54 13.36 -15.83
CA VAL A 80 6.94 13.48 -17.16
C VAL A 80 5.63 14.25 -17.07
N GLU A 81 5.42 15.22 -17.96
CA GLU A 81 4.19 16.00 -18.03
C GLU A 81 3.03 15.15 -18.58
N ILE A 82 1.88 15.22 -17.92
CA ILE A 82 0.62 14.63 -18.38
C ILE A 82 -0.10 15.66 -19.23
N ARG A 83 0.07 15.62 -20.56
CA ARG A 83 -0.60 16.54 -21.49
C ARG A 83 -2.07 16.21 -21.72
N ASN A 84 -2.43 14.95 -21.60
CA ASN A 84 -3.80 14.45 -21.64
C ASN A 84 -3.95 13.34 -20.62
N ILE A 85 -4.91 13.47 -19.72
CA ILE A 85 -5.18 12.50 -18.65
C ILE A 85 -5.58 11.13 -19.20
N ASP A 86 -6.22 11.06 -20.37
CA ASP A 86 -6.61 9.81 -21.03
C ASP A 86 -5.39 8.95 -21.43
N ASN A 87 -4.20 9.53 -21.46
CA ASN A 87 -2.97 8.82 -21.77
C ASN A 87 -2.33 8.16 -20.52
N VAL A 88 -2.80 8.45 -19.32
CA VAL A 88 -2.21 7.90 -18.10
C VAL A 88 -2.18 6.37 -18.11
N PRO A 89 -3.25 5.63 -18.48
CA PRO A 89 -3.20 4.17 -18.56
C PRO A 89 -2.12 3.67 -19.52
N ALA A 90 -1.92 4.33 -20.66
CA ALA A 90 -0.87 3.97 -21.62
C ALA A 90 0.53 4.22 -21.04
N MET A 91 0.74 5.36 -20.32
CA MET A 91 2.01 5.68 -19.67
C MET A 91 2.36 4.64 -18.57
N LEU A 92 1.37 4.20 -17.79
CA LEU A 92 1.55 3.15 -16.78
C LEU A 92 1.91 1.82 -17.45
N TRP A 93 1.23 1.46 -18.54
CA TRP A 93 1.52 0.27 -19.30
C TRP A 93 2.92 0.28 -19.93
N GLU A 94 3.34 1.42 -20.48
CA GLU A 94 4.70 1.61 -21.00
C GLU A 94 5.76 1.45 -19.92
N PHE A 95 5.50 1.97 -18.71
CA PHE A 95 6.40 1.78 -17.57
C PHE A 95 6.54 0.29 -17.22
N MET A 96 5.43 -0.45 -17.11
CA MET A 96 5.48 -1.88 -16.82
C MET A 96 6.21 -2.67 -17.90
N ASN A 97 6.03 -2.31 -19.18
CA ASN A 97 6.70 -2.95 -20.31
C ASN A 97 8.21 -2.67 -20.40
N LYS A 98 8.75 -1.75 -19.59
CA LYS A 98 10.21 -1.56 -19.47
C LYS A 98 10.89 -2.76 -18.80
N PHE A 99 10.15 -3.58 -18.07
CA PHE A 99 10.66 -4.75 -17.37
C PHE A 99 10.44 -6.02 -18.20
N GLU A 100 11.47 -6.86 -18.29
CA GLU A 100 11.38 -8.21 -18.82
C GLU A 100 11.53 -9.20 -17.67
N VAL A 101 10.40 -9.80 -17.32
CA VAL A 101 10.30 -10.70 -16.19
C VAL A 101 10.72 -12.11 -16.63
N SER A 102 11.82 -12.63 -16.08
CA SER A 102 12.19 -14.03 -16.26
C SER A 102 11.40 -14.92 -15.29
N LYS A 103 11.18 -16.19 -15.66
CA LYS A 103 10.60 -17.17 -14.72
C LYS A 103 11.44 -17.23 -13.46
N ALA A 104 10.78 -17.25 -12.28
CA ALA A 104 11.45 -17.46 -11.02
C ALA A 104 12.19 -18.80 -11.05
N SER A 105 13.50 -18.78 -10.75
CA SER A 105 14.31 -20.00 -10.69
C SER A 105 14.32 -20.53 -9.25
N PRO A 106 14.01 -21.82 -9.02
CA PRO A 106 14.11 -22.40 -7.70
C PRO A 106 15.58 -22.49 -7.28
N ASN A 107 15.96 -21.81 -6.23
CA ASN A 107 17.25 -21.96 -5.57
C ASN A 107 17.08 -22.83 -4.31
N GLY A 108 17.25 -24.13 -4.46
CA GLY A 108 17.32 -25.07 -3.33
C GLY A 108 16.29 -26.19 -3.42
N GLY A 109 16.78 -27.43 -3.39
CA GLY A 109 15.99 -28.66 -3.48
C GLY A 109 14.99 -28.81 -2.32
N GLY A 110 13.78 -28.38 -2.51
CA GLY A 110 12.63 -28.60 -1.64
C GLY A 110 11.45 -29.13 -2.45
N LEU A 111 10.78 -30.14 -1.92
CA LEU A 111 9.62 -30.79 -2.54
C LEU A 111 8.48 -29.79 -2.73
N SER A 112 8.03 -29.65 -3.99
CA SER A 112 6.88 -28.83 -4.38
C SER A 112 5.58 -29.40 -3.83
N THR A 113 4.95 -28.70 -2.90
CA THR A 113 3.55 -28.99 -2.53
C THR A 113 2.75 -27.69 -2.42
N GLY A 114 1.89 -27.44 -3.38
CA GLY A 114 0.85 -26.41 -3.30
C GLY A 114 1.23 -25.07 -3.95
N PHE A 115 1.37 -24.03 -3.20
CA PHE A 115 1.86 -22.72 -3.68
C PHE A 115 3.34 -22.86 -3.95
N SER A 116 3.72 -23.12 -5.20
CA SER A 116 5.11 -23.40 -5.59
C SER A 116 5.96 -22.13 -5.43
N GLU A 117 7.27 -22.28 -5.29
CA GLU A 117 8.25 -21.19 -5.41
C GLU A 117 7.94 -20.31 -6.64
N GLU A 118 7.36 -20.88 -7.70
CA GLU A 118 6.89 -20.18 -8.90
C GLU A 118 5.75 -19.20 -8.57
N GLY A 119 4.80 -19.55 -7.69
CA GLY A 119 3.71 -18.69 -7.27
C GLY A 119 4.19 -17.51 -6.41
N ALA A 120 5.04 -17.77 -5.40
CA ALA A 120 5.64 -16.73 -4.57
C ALA A 120 6.49 -15.75 -5.42
N GLY A 121 7.25 -16.28 -6.38
CA GLY A 121 8.03 -15.47 -7.31
C GLY A 121 7.18 -14.54 -8.18
N LYS A 122 6.01 -15.00 -8.64
CA LYS A 122 5.07 -14.18 -9.41
C LYS A 122 4.52 -13.00 -8.60
N PHE A 123 4.20 -13.21 -7.33
CA PHE A 123 3.78 -12.11 -6.45
C PHE A 123 4.89 -11.08 -6.26
N ALA A 124 6.12 -11.53 -6.04
CA ALA A 124 7.25 -10.63 -5.83
C ALA A 124 7.54 -9.71 -7.02
N GLN A 125 7.17 -10.13 -8.24
CA GLN A 125 7.36 -9.36 -9.48
C GLN A 125 6.29 -8.28 -9.71
N GLY A 126 5.30 -8.17 -8.83
CA GLY A 126 4.22 -7.21 -8.91
C GLY A 126 4.60 -5.80 -8.46
N LEU A 127 3.75 -4.85 -8.83
CA LEU A 127 3.76 -3.51 -8.29
C LEU A 127 2.80 -3.43 -7.10
N PHE A 128 3.28 -2.88 -5.99
CA PHE A 128 2.50 -2.71 -4.77
C PHE A 128 2.29 -1.22 -4.51
N GLY A 129 1.09 -0.85 -4.14
CA GLY A 129 0.79 0.55 -3.90
C GLY A 129 -0.69 0.82 -3.72
N TYR A 130 -1.08 2.04 -4.00
CA TYR A 130 -2.47 2.47 -3.89
C TYR A 130 -2.86 3.43 -5.02
N THR A 131 -4.16 3.48 -5.24
CA THR A 131 -4.85 4.48 -6.08
C THR A 131 -5.88 5.16 -5.20
N THR A 132 -5.88 6.49 -5.15
CA THR A 132 -6.94 7.23 -4.45
C THR A 132 -8.24 7.20 -5.27
N TYR A 133 -9.35 7.49 -4.61
CA TYR A 133 -10.64 7.61 -5.29
C TYR A 133 -10.61 8.67 -6.42
N ASP A 134 -9.94 9.78 -6.20
CA ASP A 134 -9.87 10.88 -7.18
C ASP A 134 -9.07 10.53 -8.45
N ALA A 135 -8.27 9.46 -8.41
CA ALA A 135 -7.56 8.96 -9.59
C ALA A 135 -8.50 8.28 -10.61
N VAL A 136 -9.77 8.06 -10.28
CA VAL A 136 -10.78 7.54 -11.23
C VAL A 136 -10.82 8.34 -12.53
N GLN A 137 -10.55 9.65 -12.47
CA GLN A 137 -10.50 10.54 -13.63
C GLN A 137 -9.49 10.12 -14.72
N PHE A 138 -8.50 9.27 -14.37
CA PHE A 138 -7.52 8.74 -15.32
C PHE A 138 -8.01 7.49 -16.07
N PHE A 139 -9.09 6.86 -15.57
CA PHE A 139 -9.55 5.56 -16.05
C PHE A 139 -11.01 5.58 -16.52
N ASP A 140 -11.73 6.66 -16.27
CA ASP A 140 -13.15 6.82 -16.62
C ASP A 140 -13.41 8.23 -17.16
N THR A 141 -14.56 8.42 -17.80
CA THR A 141 -15.03 9.71 -18.33
C THR A 141 -15.46 10.72 -17.27
N ILE A 142 -15.36 10.34 -15.99
CA ILE A 142 -15.69 11.20 -14.84
C ILE A 142 -14.67 12.33 -14.74
N LYS A 143 -15.15 13.58 -14.87
CA LYS A 143 -14.34 14.78 -14.63
C LYS A 143 -14.57 15.25 -13.21
N LEU A 144 -13.53 15.14 -12.39
CA LEU A 144 -13.56 15.77 -11.07
C LEU A 144 -13.26 17.25 -11.25
N THR A 145 -14.25 18.07 -10.95
CA THR A 145 -14.02 19.52 -10.87
C THR A 145 -13.24 19.82 -9.60
N THR A 146 -12.15 20.58 -9.71
CA THR A 146 -11.25 20.96 -8.60
C THR A 146 -11.93 21.76 -7.48
N HIS A 147 -13.27 21.86 -7.49
CA HIS A 147 -14.08 22.72 -6.63
C HIS A 147 -15.00 22.01 -5.66
N HIS A 148 -14.82 20.73 -5.37
CA HIS A 148 -15.71 20.08 -4.41
C HIS A 148 -15.00 19.43 -3.23
N LEU A 149 -14.37 20.31 -2.43
CA LEU A 149 -14.87 20.37 -1.03
C LEU A 149 -16.24 21.01 -1.09
N PRO A 150 -17.34 20.37 -0.63
CA PRO A 150 -18.64 21.01 -0.58
C PRO A 150 -18.50 22.25 0.30
N THR A 151 -18.47 23.41 -0.33
CA THR A 151 -18.80 24.64 0.32
C THR A 151 -20.26 24.48 0.67
N GLY A 152 -20.54 24.17 1.93
CA GLY A 152 -21.89 24.27 2.47
C GLY A 152 -22.44 25.62 2.12
N GLN A 153 -23.70 25.67 1.74
CA GLN A 153 -24.43 26.88 1.44
C GLN A 153 -24.04 27.98 2.40
N ALA A 154 -23.66 29.13 1.82
CA ALA A 154 -23.57 30.47 2.41
C ALA A 154 -23.33 30.53 3.93
N GLY A 155 -22.08 30.55 4.34
CA GLY A 155 -21.73 30.83 5.72
C GLY A 155 -20.31 30.40 6.09
N SER A 156 -19.36 31.22 5.71
CA SER A 156 -17.94 31.16 6.01
C SER A 156 -17.13 30.19 5.14
N PRO A 157 -16.12 30.70 4.42
CA PRO A 157 -15.13 29.85 3.80
C PRO A 157 -14.46 29.06 4.92
N LEU A 158 -14.62 27.74 4.91
CA LEU A 158 -13.75 26.88 5.67
C LEU A 158 -12.32 27.26 5.26
N LYS A 159 -11.65 28.03 6.13
CA LYS A 159 -10.21 28.26 5.97
C LYS A 159 -9.61 26.90 5.82
N ALA A 160 -9.11 26.60 4.63
CA ALA A 160 -8.19 25.50 4.46
C ALA A 160 -7.12 25.75 5.51
N HIS A 161 -7.17 25.04 6.62
CA HIS A 161 -6.03 24.92 7.50
C HIS A 161 -5.00 24.13 6.71
N SER A 162 -4.33 24.86 5.81
CA SER A 162 -3.04 24.44 5.30
C SER A 162 -2.10 24.43 6.51
N SER A 163 -2.11 23.32 7.23
CA SER A 163 -1.01 22.98 8.10
C SER A 163 0.24 23.00 7.23
N PRO A 164 1.30 23.75 7.53
CA PRO A 164 2.48 23.87 6.66
C PRO A 164 3.27 22.58 6.50
N LEU A 165 2.73 21.44 6.88
CA LEU A 165 3.35 20.11 6.88
C LEU A 165 2.56 19.04 6.11
N THR A 166 1.48 19.39 5.40
CA THR A 166 0.79 18.40 4.56
C THR A 166 1.51 18.29 3.22
N ALA A 167 2.48 17.37 3.15
CA ALA A 167 2.84 16.78 1.88
C ALA A 167 1.53 16.29 1.24
N SER A 168 1.22 16.77 0.04
CA SER A 168 0.04 16.33 -0.70
C SER A 168 0.17 14.83 -0.91
N ILE A 169 -0.79 14.03 -0.43
CA ILE A 169 -0.81 12.59 -0.68
C ILE A 169 -0.98 12.39 -2.19
N PRO A 170 -0.08 11.66 -2.87
CA PRO A 170 -0.20 11.38 -4.28
C PRO A 170 -1.52 10.70 -4.65
N LEU A 171 -2.05 11.00 -5.83
CA LEU A 171 -3.24 10.33 -6.37
C LEU A 171 -3.01 8.85 -6.60
N MET A 172 -1.79 8.49 -7.00
CA MET A 172 -1.36 7.10 -7.19
C MET A 172 0.09 6.96 -6.79
N ARG A 173 0.44 5.86 -6.11
CA ARG A 173 1.83 5.53 -5.80
C ARG A 173 2.01 4.03 -5.78
N TYR A 174 2.89 3.52 -6.67
CA TYR A 174 3.22 2.12 -6.81
C TYR A 174 4.72 1.90 -6.76
N ARG A 175 5.15 0.79 -6.15
CA ARG A 175 6.56 0.41 -5.98
C ARG A 175 6.79 -1.04 -6.40
N LEU A 176 7.94 -1.29 -7.03
CA LEU A 176 8.52 -2.61 -7.21
C LEU A 176 9.57 -2.79 -6.12
N TYR A 177 9.42 -3.82 -5.31
CA TYR A 177 10.33 -4.08 -4.20
C TYR A 177 11.43 -5.06 -4.58
N GLN A 178 12.65 -4.83 -4.05
CA GLN A 178 13.74 -5.79 -4.19
C GLN A 178 13.40 -7.06 -3.44
N TYR A 179 12.89 -6.95 -2.22
CA TYR A 179 12.50 -8.10 -1.41
C TYR A 179 11.01 -8.09 -1.14
N VAL A 180 10.39 -9.25 -1.38
CA VAL A 180 9.02 -9.53 -0.95
C VAL A 180 9.03 -10.79 -0.11
N ILE A 181 8.64 -10.65 1.15
CA ILE A 181 8.47 -11.76 2.07
C ILE A 181 7.00 -12.15 2.04
N ALA A 182 6.71 -13.41 1.69
CA ALA A 182 5.37 -13.96 1.69
C ALA A 182 5.24 -15.01 2.79
N ILE A 183 4.20 -14.93 3.60
CA ILE A 183 3.91 -15.85 4.70
C ILE A 183 2.60 -16.53 4.40
N ASN A 184 2.63 -17.86 4.25
CA ASN A 184 1.45 -18.69 4.17
C ASN A 184 1.03 -19.09 5.59
N HIS A 185 -0.11 -18.58 6.05
CA HIS A 185 -0.60 -18.85 7.40
C HIS A 185 -1.17 -20.25 7.58
N PHE A 186 -1.58 -20.91 6.50
CA PHE A 186 -2.15 -22.24 6.55
C PHE A 186 -1.10 -23.35 6.62
N LYS A 187 0.05 -23.14 5.93
CA LYS A 187 1.12 -24.12 5.84
C LYS A 187 2.33 -23.81 6.72
N ASP A 188 2.31 -22.68 7.45
CA ASP A 188 3.45 -22.18 8.20
C ASP A 188 4.71 -22.06 7.32
N GLU A 189 4.54 -21.63 6.07
CA GLU A 189 5.62 -21.43 5.10
C GLU A 189 5.94 -19.94 4.96
N LEU A 190 7.22 -19.63 4.91
CA LEU A 190 7.75 -18.30 4.65
C LEU A 190 8.65 -18.35 3.40
N PHE A 191 8.37 -17.44 2.46
CA PHE A 191 9.17 -17.26 1.25
C PHE A 191 9.83 -15.88 1.28
N ILE A 192 11.15 -15.84 1.14
CA ILE A 192 11.90 -14.60 0.91
C ILE A 192 12.25 -14.56 -0.56
N CYS A 193 11.56 -13.72 -1.32
CA CYS A 193 11.78 -13.54 -2.75
C CYS A 193 12.61 -12.27 -3.00
N GLU A 194 13.68 -12.41 -3.77
CA GLU A 194 14.53 -11.32 -4.18
C GLU A 194 14.40 -11.06 -5.68
N ASN A 195 14.06 -9.83 -6.04
CA ASN A 195 14.07 -9.32 -7.40
C ASN A 195 15.45 -8.75 -7.73
N LYS A 196 16.21 -9.47 -8.52
CA LYS A 196 17.57 -9.10 -8.95
C LYS A 196 17.51 -8.28 -10.22
N VAL A 197 18.14 -7.12 -10.18
CA VAL A 197 18.28 -6.20 -11.30
C VAL A 197 19.74 -5.76 -11.38
N ALA A 198 20.27 -5.60 -12.59
CA ALA A 198 21.64 -5.15 -12.78
C ALA A 198 21.87 -3.77 -12.10
N GLY A 199 22.96 -3.67 -11.33
CA GLY A 199 23.30 -2.45 -10.61
C GLY A 199 22.61 -2.27 -9.26
N VAL A 200 21.83 -3.26 -8.78
CA VAL A 200 21.25 -3.30 -7.44
C VAL A 200 21.93 -4.41 -6.66
N GLU A 201 22.60 -4.06 -5.57
CA GLU A 201 23.28 -5.04 -4.71
C GLU A 201 22.30 -5.84 -3.87
N SER A 202 22.69 -7.10 -3.55
CA SER A 202 21.92 -7.96 -2.68
C SER A 202 22.29 -7.76 -1.21
N GLU A 203 21.30 -7.50 -0.36
CA GLU A 203 21.44 -7.49 1.10
C GLU A 203 20.70 -8.69 1.75
N LEU A 204 20.53 -9.80 1.02
CA LEU A 204 19.73 -10.94 1.47
C LEU A 204 20.22 -11.54 2.80
N GLU A 205 21.53 -11.63 3.01
CA GLU A 205 22.11 -12.14 4.26
C GLU A 205 21.80 -11.23 5.45
N VAL A 206 21.84 -9.91 5.24
CA VAL A 206 21.46 -8.91 6.25
C VAL A 206 19.99 -9.05 6.59
N LEU A 207 19.14 -9.18 5.57
CA LEU A 207 17.71 -9.37 5.73
C LEU A 207 17.39 -10.64 6.55
N GLU A 208 18.00 -11.76 6.24
CA GLU A 208 17.84 -13.01 6.98
C GLU A 208 18.30 -12.89 8.44
N SER A 209 19.41 -12.21 8.66
CA SER A 209 19.92 -11.96 10.01
C SER A 209 18.93 -11.12 10.84
N LEU A 210 18.35 -10.07 10.24
CA LEU A 210 17.34 -9.24 10.90
C LEU A 210 16.06 -10.03 11.21
N ILE A 211 15.57 -10.83 10.26
CA ILE A 211 14.38 -11.67 10.48
C ILE A 211 14.57 -12.61 11.66
N ARG A 212 15.77 -13.18 11.81
CA ARG A 212 16.11 -14.10 12.90
C ARG A 212 16.51 -13.41 14.21
N SER A 213 16.65 -12.08 14.21
CA SER A 213 16.99 -11.33 15.41
C SER A 213 15.93 -11.53 16.49
N LYS A 214 16.38 -11.57 17.75
CA LYS A 214 15.49 -11.59 18.91
C LYS A 214 14.99 -10.19 19.29
N ASP A 215 15.67 -9.14 18.80
CA ASP A 215 15.33 -7.76 19.11
C ASP A 215 14.15 -7.30 18.25
N ILE A 216 13.10 -6.87 18.92
CA ILE A 216 11.93 -6.28 18.27
C ILE A 216 11.83 -4.83 18.75
N PRO A 217 12.16 -3.85 17.90
CA PRO A 217 12.04 -2.44 18.24
C PRO A 217 10.59 -2.09 18.58
N ALA A 218 10.37 -1.46 19.73
CA ALA A 218 9.06 -0.99 20.16
C ALA A 218 9.19 0.45 20.64
N TYR A 219 8.39 1.32 20.05
CA TYR A 219 8.38 2.74 20.37
C TYR A 219 7.03 3.14 20.95
N PRO A 220 6.99 4.11 21.89
CA PRO A 220 5.75 4.55 22.49
C PRO A 220 4.86 5.30 21.49
N PHE A 221 3.57 5.32 21.74
CA PHE A 221 2.58 6.13 21.03
C PHE A 221 1.69 6.85 22.02
N GLN A 222 1.36 8.11 21.75
CA GLN A 222 0.45 8.91 22.56
C GLN A 222 -0.38 9.84 21.67
N ALA A 223 -1.72 9.75 21.77
CA ALA A 223 -2.62 10.74 21.22
C ALA A 223 -2.46 12.08 21.97
N LYS A 224 -2.49 13.20 21.25
CA LYS A 224 -2.30 14.56 21.77
C LYS A 224 -3.46 15.48 21.35
N GLY A 225 -3.88 16.30 22.31
CA GLY A 225 -4.94 17.27 22.06
C GLY A 225 -6.33 16.62 21.95
N LYS A 226 -7.27 17.37 21.37
CA LYS A 226 -8.65 16.91 21.14
C LYS A 226 -8.78 16.45 19.69
N GLU A 227 -9.58 15.42 19.48
CA GLU A 227 -10.04 15.01 18.16
C GLU A 227 -10.89 16.10 17.53
N SER A 228 -10.76 16.29 16.23
CA SER A 228 -11.60 17.15 15.42
C SER A 228 -12.16 16.39 14.22
N SER A 229 -13.19 16.95 13.59
CA SER A 229 -13.82 16.35 12.42
C SER A 229 -14.23 17.45 11.43
N ASN A 230 -14.33 17.07 10.15
CA ASN A 230 -14.78 17.97 9.08
C ASN A 230 -16.28 18.25 9.11
N MET A 231 -17.06 17.54 9.91
CA MET A 231 -18.50 17.73 10.10
C MET A 231 -18.95 17.26 11.49
N THR A 232 -20.07 17.77 11.95
CA THR A 232 -20.70 17.37 13.20
C THR A 232 -21.44 16.03 13.06
N ASP A 233 -21.79 15.41 14.18
CA ASP A 233 -22.60 14.19 14.19
C ASP A 233 -23.97 14.38 13.54
N GLN A 234 -24.56 15.54 13.74
CA GLN A 234 -25.86 15.86 13.16
C GLN A 234 -25.80 15.99 11.64
N GLU A 235 -24.80 16.70 11.12
CA GLU A 235 -24.58 16.85 9.68
C GLU A 235 -24.32 15.48 9.02
N TYR A 236 -23.53 14.61 9.65
CA TYR A 236 -23.30 13.25 9.15
C TYR A 236 -24.59 12.42 9.12
N LYS A 237 -25.41 12.47 10.19
CA LYS A 237 -26.70 11.78 10.25
C LYS A 237 -27.67 12.26 9.17
N GLU A 238 -27.70 13.57 8.88
CA GLU A 238 -28.52 14.10 7.78
C GLU A 238 -28.01 13.64 6.40
N MET A 239 -26.69 13.56 6.21
CA MET A 239 -26.11 13.01 5.00
C MET A 239 -26.50 11.53 4.81
N VAL A 240 -26.46 10.73 5.89
CA VAL A 240 -26.89 9.32 5.87
C VAL A 240 -28.37 9.20 5.49
N LYS A 241 -29.26 10.02 6.06
CA LYS A 241 -30.69 10.03 5.69
C LYS A 241 -30.90 10.31 4.20
N LYS A 242 -30.16 11.28 3.63
CA LYS A 242 -30.20 11.58 2.20
C LYS A 242 -29.71 10.37 1.36
N GLY A 243 -28.63 9.72 1.78
CA GLY A 243 -28.10 8.53 1.11
C GLY A 243 -29.11 7.38 1.11
N ILE A 244 -29.75 7.11 2.25
CA ILE A 244 -30.82 6.10 2.36
C ILE A 244 -31.98 6.43 1.42
N ALA A 245 -32.42 7.69 1.37
CA ALA A 245 -33.50 8.11 0.49
C ALA A 245 -33.15 7.92 -1.00
N SER A 246 -31.90 8.17 -1.41
CA SER A 246 -31.41 7.95 -2.77
C SER A 246 -31.40 6.46 -3.13
N SER A 247 -30.97 5.60 -2.21
CA SER A 247 -30.99 4.14 -2.39
C SER A 247 -32.42 3.62 -2.54
N HIS A 248 -33.35 4.11 -1.72
CA HIS A 248 -34.77 3.73 -1.83
C HIS A 248 -35.45 4.17 -3.12
N ARG A 249 -35.01 5.30 -3.71
CA ARG A 249 -35.51 5.74 -5.02
C ARG A 249 -34.90 4.98 -6.19
N GLY A 250 -33.84 4.21 -5.95
CA GLY A 250 -33.12 3.51 -7.00
C GLY A 250 -32.13 4.39 -7.76
N ASP A 251 -31.74 5.55 -7.20
CA ASP A 251 -30.73 6.43 -7.81
C ASP A 251 -29.35 5.76 -7.80
N VAL A 252 -29.10 4.92 -6.81
CA VAL A 252 -27.85 4.16 -6.63
C VAL A 252 -28.15 2.77 -6.06
N PHE A 253 -27.31 1.78 -6.39
CA PHE A 253 -27.37 0.44 -5.78
C PHE A 253 -26.65 0.42 -4.43
N GLN A 254 -25.53 1.14 -4.35
CA GLN A 254 -24.70 1.25 -3.17
C GLN A 254 -24.15 2.67 -3.09
N ILE A 255 -24.04 3.21 -1.89
CA ILE A 255 -23.38 4.49 -1.63
C ILE A 255 -22.50 4.35 -0.40
N VAL A 256 -21.27 4.87 -0.50
CA VAL A 256 -20.32 4.92 0.62
C VAL A 256 -20.19 6.38 1.06
N LEU A 257 -20.58 6.64 2.30
CA LEU A 257 -20.50 7.96 2.92
C LEU A 257 -19.32 8.00 3.87
N SER A 258 -18.50 9.03 3.78
CA SER A 258 -17.31 9.17 4.60
C SER A 258 -17.34 10.41 5.49
N ARG A 259 -16.65 10.32 6.62
CA ARG A 259 -16.37 11.40 7.54
C ARG A 259 -14.91 11.37 7.93
N ARG A 260 -14.26 12.53 7.94
CA ARG A 260 -12.86 12.65 8.33
C ARG A 260 -12.73 13.06 9.78
N PHE A 261 -11.92 12.33 10.53
CA PHE A 261 -11.46 12.68 11.86
C PHE A 261 -9.98 13.01 11.83
N GLU A 262 -9.57 13.93 12.68
CA GLU A 262 -8.17 14.35 12.79
C GLU A 262 -7.75 14.31 14.26
N GLN A 263 -6.64 13.63 14.53
CA GLN A 263 -6.06 13.49 15.85
C GLN A 263 -4.56 13.74 15.79
N LYS A 264 -4.08 14.70 16.56
CA LYS A 264 -2.63 14.86 16.75
C LYS A 264 -2.09 13.72 17.60
N PHE A 265 -0.88 13.28 17.30
CA PHE A 265 -0.20 12.24 18.07
C PHE A 265 1.30 12.51 18.19
N GLN A 266 1.98 11.77 19.04
CA GLN A 266 3.42 11.71 19.18
C GLN A 266 3.85 10.25 19.31
N GLY A 267 4.97 9.91 18.67
CA GLY A 267 5.56 8.57 18.74
C GLY A 267 5.24 7.75 17.49
N ASP A 268 5.13 6.44 17.69
CA ASP A 268 5.11 5.45 16.62
C ASP A 268 3.69 5.15 16.14
N GLU A 269 3.34 5.63 14.96
CA GLU A 269 2.05 5.43 14.30
C GLU A 269 1.75 3.97 13.95
N PHE A 270 2.74 3.09 13.90
CA PHE A 270 2.51 1.66 13.67
C PHE A 270 1.70 1.02 14.82
N ASN A 271 1.75 1.60 16.02
CA ASN A 271 0.88 1.16 17.12
C ASN A 271 -0.61 1.43 16.84
N VAL A 272 -0.93 2.46 16.03
CA VAL A 272 -2.32 2.69 15.57
C VAL A 272 -2.77 1.55 14.66
N TYR A 273 -1.92 1.13 13.71
CA TYR A 273 -2.20 -0.03 12.86
C TYR A 273 -2.41 -1.31 13.69
N ARG A 274 -1.55 -1.56 14.68
CA ARG A 274 -1.66 -2.72 15.57
C ARG A 274 -2.97 -2.71 16.39
N ALA A 275 -3.39 -1.53 16.84
CA ALA A 275 -4.67 -1.36 17.52
C ALA A 275 -5.85 -1.59 16.57
N LEU A 276 -5.81 -1.00 15.36
CA LEU A 276 -6.82 -1.19 14.33
C LEU A 276 -6.98 -2.66 13.96
N ARG A 277 -5.88 -3.38 13.74
CA ARG A 277 -5.85 -4.81 13.47
C ARG A 277 -6.54 -5.64 14.54
N ASN A 278 -6.42 -5.24 15.80
CA ASN A 278 -7.05 -5.94 16.92
C ASN A 278 -8.53 -5.59 17.10
N ILE A 279 -8.90 -4.33 16.91
CA ILE A 279 -10.28 -3.84 17.12
C ILE A 279 -11.19 -4.22 15.94
N ASN A 280 -10.66 -4.15 14.73
CA ASN A 280 -11.39 -4.43 13.49
C ASN A 280 -10.60 -5.37 12.58
N PRO A 281 -10.49 -6.66 12.94
CA PRO A 281 -9.85 -7.66 12.07
C PRO A 281 -10.69 -7.84 10.81
N SER A 282 -10.06 -7.68 9.66
CA SER A 282 -10.70 -7.78 8.35
C SER A 282 -9.82 -8.57 7.38
N PRO A 283 -10.38 -9.17 6.31
CA PRO A 283 -9.62 -9.93 5.33
C PRO A 283 -8.46 -9.16 4.71
N TYR A 284 -8.59 -7.84 4.60
CA TYR A 284 -7.59 -6.99 3.94
C TYR A 284 -7.10 -5.91 4.92
N LEU A 285 -5.96 -6.18 5.53
CA LEU A 285 -5.25 -5.24 6.40
C LEU A 285 -4.00 -4.76 5.69
N PHE A 286 -3.72 -3.46 5.78
CA PHE A 286 -2.54 -2.90 5.14
C PHE A 286 -1.89 -1.80 5.96
N PHE A 287 -0.58 -1.72 5.85
CA PHE A 287 0.24 -0.61 6.34
C PHE A 287 1.30 -0.29 5.28
N PHE A 288 1.26 0.92 4.76
CA PHE A 288 2.26 1.45 3.83
C PHE A 288 3.06 2.54 4.53
N ASP A 289 4.38 2.39 4.57
CA ASP A 289 5.30 3.41 5.05
C ASP A 289 6.04 4.03 3.87
N TYR A 290 5.65 5.23 3.51
CA TYR A 290 6.29 5.99 2.43
C TYR A 290 7.27 7.05 2.95
N GLY A 291 7.60 7.04 4.23
CA GLY A 291 8.51 7.97 4.89
C GLY A 291 7.80 9.22 5.39
N ASP A 292 7.39 10.08 4.49
CA ASP A 292 6.73 11.37 4.76
C ASP A 292 5.26 11.22 5.20
N TYR A 293 4.59 10.17 4.77
CA TYR A 293 3.26 9.78 5.24
C TYR A 293 3.11 8.26 5.30
N LYS A 294 2.12 7.80 6.05
CA LYS A 294 1.75 6.38 6.15
C LYS A 294 0.27 6.23 5.82
N LEU A 295 -0.05 5.12 5.15
CA LEU A 295 -1.43 4.70 4.95
C LEU A 295 -1.65 3.39 5.67
N MET A 296 -2.76 3.28 6.39
CA MET A 296 -3.13 2.06 7.07
C MET A 296 -4.64 1.87 7.01
N GLY A 297 -5.08 0.64 6.93
CA GLY A 297 -6.49 0.36 6.87
C GLY A 297 -6.84 -1.09 7.17
N SER A 298 -8.13 -1.29 7.36
CA SER A 298 -8.78 -2.57 7.54
C SER A 298 -10.04 -2.57 6.69
N SER A 299 -10.08 -3.38 5.63
CA SER A 299 -11.21 -3.46 4.70
C SER A 299 -11.85 -4.83 4.73
N PRO A 300 -13.19 -4.93 4.81
CA PRO A 300 -13.90 -6.19 4.69
C PRO A 300 -14.00 -6.67 3.22
N GLU A 301 -13.77 -5.82 2.27
CA GLU A 301 -13.92 -6.07 0.83
C GLU A 301 -12.60 -5.89 0.08
N ALA A 302 -12.40 -6.71 -0.96
CA ALA A 302 -11.40 -6.45 -1.98
C ALA A 302 -11.89 -5.29 -2.86
N GLN A 303 -11.05 -4.28 -3.01
CA GLN A 303 -11.33 -3.12 -3.84
C GLN A 303 -10.50 -3.16 -5.12
#